data_247ad2886ba04b0121a0972b5a0db4c6
#
_entry.id   247ad2886ba04b0121a0972b5a0db4c6
#
_cell.length_a   1.000
_cell.length_b   1.000
_cell.length_c   1.000
_cell.angle_alpha   90.00
_cell.angle_beta   90.00
_cell.angle_gamma   90.00
#
_symmetry.space_group_name_H-M   'P 1'
#
loop_
_entity.id
_entity.type
_entity.pdbx_description
1 polymer ?
#
loop_
_entity_poly.entity_id
_entity_poly.type
_entity_poly.pdbx_seq_one_letter_code
_entity_poly.pdbx_strand_id
1 'polypeptide(L)'
;MGTPYTTDLIYDDLFTRLAAEHENFHYHTAISRETHHNGQPGQYVHHLLEKQMDTFDPLLSNPRTLLYICGLAGMQSGLFQVMAQHNIGDGYFTLKDQLADIAPSDWDLSQVRRGVKTTERCMVEVY
;
A
#
# COMPACT_ATOMS: atom_id res chain seq x y z
N MET A 1 4.60 -6.21 -4.06
CA MET A 1 4.78 -5.60 -5.40
C MET A 1 3.44 -5.58 -6.13
N GLY A 2 3.14 -4.51 -6.87
CA GLY A 2 1.91 -4.40 -7.67
C GLY A 2 2.22 -4.21 -9.15
N THR A 3 1.61 -5.02 -10.04
CA THR A 3 1.80 -4.96 -11.49
C THR A 3 0.48 -5.19 -12.23
N PRO A 4 0.36 -4.76 -13.51
CA PRO A 4 -0.81 -5.10 -14.32
C PRO A 4 -0.95 -6.60 -14.57
N TYR A 5 0.15 -7.27 -14.92
CA TYR A 5 0.20 -8.68 -15.30
C TYR A 5 1.29 -9.42 -14.54
N THR A 6 1.11 -10.72 -14.36
CA THR A 6 2.10 -11.60 -13.69
C THR A 6 3.45 -11.55 -14.41
N THR A 7 3.45 -11.46 -15.74
CA THR A 7 4.68 -11.35 -16.56
C THR A 7 5.48 -10.06 -16.32
N ASP A 8 4.88 -9.07 -15.67
CA ASP A 8 5.53 -7.80 -15.36
C ASP A 8 6.23 -7.79 -13.98
N LEU A 9 6.14 -8.90 -13.24
CA LEU A 9 6.82 -9.05 -11.95
C LEU A 9 8.32 -9.17 -12.14
N ILE A 10 9.06 -8.11 -11.83
CA ILE A 10 10.52 -8.08 -11.91
C ILE A 10 11.09 -8.84 -10.70
N TYR A 11 12.04 -9.74 -10.95
CA TYR A 11 12.72 -10.55 -9.92
C TYR A 11 11.77 -11.44 -9.09
N ASP A 12 10.63 -11.87 -9.64
CA ASP A 12 9.65 -12.69 -8.94
C ASP A 12 10.25 -13.98 -8.37
N ASP A 13 11.02 -14.72 -9.19
CA ASP A 13 11.70 -15.94 -8.76
C ASP A 13 12.69 -15.69 -7.62
N LEU A 14 13.41 -14.55 -7.67
CA LEU A 14 14.36 -14.18 -6.63
C LEU A 14 13.64 -13.87 -5.31
N PHE A 15 12.60 -13.05 -5.35
CA PHE A 15 11.87 -12.66 -4.14
C PHE A 15 11.08 -13.82 -3.54
N THR A 16 10.52 -14.70 -4.38
CA THR A 16 9.86 -15.93 -3.93
C THR A 16 10.84 -16.84 -3.21
N ARG A 17 12.04 -17.03 -3.76
CA ARG A 17 13.10 -17.82 -3.13
C ARG A 17 13.57 -17.20 -1.81
N LEU A 18 13.82 -15.89 -1.78
CA LEU A 18 14.22 -15.20 -0.54
C LEU A 18 13.17 -15.32 0.55
N ALA A 19 11.88 -15.23 0.20
CA ALA A 19 10.78 -15.40 1.16
C ALA A 19 10.69 -16.85 1.69
N ALA A 20 11.10 -17.84 0.90
CA ALA A 20 11.16 -19.23 1.34
C ALA A 20 12.38 -19.53 2.22
N GLU A 21 13.50 -18.85 2.00
CA GLU A 21 14.77 -19.07 2.69
C GLU A 21 14.92 -18.24 3.98
N HIS A 22 14.18 -17.13 4.11
CA HIS A 22 14.34 -16.15 5.19
C HIS A 22 13.01 -15.81 5.85
N GLU A 23 12.82 -16.19 7.10
CA GLU A 23 11.61 -15.95 7.88
C GLU A 23 11.29 -14.45 8.10
N ASN A 24 12.28 -13.59 8.00
CA ASN A 24 12.13 -12.13 8.16
C ASN A 24 11.93 -11.39 6.83
N PHE A 25 11.80 -12.10 5.71
CA PHE A 25 11.50 -11.53 4.40
C PHE A 25 10.15 -12.04 3.89
N HIS A 26 9.21 -11.14 3.67
CA HIS A 26 7.87 -11.45 3.17
C HIS A 26 7.67 -10.80 1.81
N TYR A 27 7.16 -11.58 0.86
CA TYR A 27 6.90 -11.13 -0.49
C TYR A 27 5.42 -11.35 -0.85
N HIS A 28 4.72 -10.27 -1.19
CA HIS A 28 3.32 -10.30 -1.60
C HIS A 28 3.18 -9.60 -2.95
N THR A 29 2.30 -10.13 -3.81
CA THR A 29 2.01 -9.57 -5.13
C THR A 29 0.55 -9.19 -5.28
N ALA A 30 0.29 -8.10 -6.00
CA ALA A 30 -1.05 -7.66 -6.39
C ALA A 30 -1.07 -7.48 -7.91
N ILE A 31 -1.87 -8.28 -8.61
CA ILE A 31 -2.00 -8.26 -10.06
C ILE A 31 -3.34 -7.62 -10.42
N SER A 32 -3.31 -6.50 -11.15
CA SER A 32 -4.51 -5.68 -11.30
C SER A 32 -5.32 -5.95 -12.56
N ARG A 33 -4.75 -6.55 -13.59
CA ARG A 33 -5.42 -6.77 -14.89
C ARG A 33 -5.60 -8.23 -15.27
N GLU A 34 -5.34 -9.17 -14.37
CA GLU A 34 -5.60 -10.59 -14.57
C GLU A 34 -6.71 -11.06 -13.64
N THR A 35 -7.53 -11.99 -14.14
CA THR A 35 -8.47 -12.72 -13.30
C THR A 35 -7.72 -13.87 -12.63
N HIS A 36 -7.83 -13.99 -11.33
CA HIS A 36 -7.21 -15.09 -10.59
C HIS A 36 -7.84 -16.45 -10.99
N HIS A 37 -7.10 -17.55 -10.78
CA HIS A 37 -7.56 -18.92 -11.11
C HIS A 37 -8.90 -19.31 -10.46
N ASN A 38 -9.28 -18.67 -9.36
CA ASN A 38 -10.56 -18.83 -8.69
C ASN A 38 -11.69 -17.93 -9.26
N GLY A 39 -11.46 -17.25 -10.38
CA GLY A 39 -12.42 -16.34 -11.01
C GLY A 39 -12.53 -14.96 -10.33
N GLN A 40 -11.73 -14.66 -9.33
CA GLN A 40 -11.75 -13.34 -8.70
C GLN A 40 -11.07 -12.29 -9.60
N PRO A 41 -11.58 -11.05 -9.62
CA PRO A 41 -10.97 -9.96 -10.38
C PRO A 41 -9.58 -9.62 -9.85
N GLY A 42 -8.77 -9.00 -10.69
CA GLY A 42 -7.47 -8.47 -10.31
C GLY A 42 -7.58 -7.47 -9.14
N GLN A 43 -6.50 -7.33 -8.41
CA GLN A 43 -6.46 -6.46 -7.24
C GLN A 43 -5.28 -5.49 -7.27
N TYR A 44 -5.46 -4.32 -6.68
CA TYR A 44 -4.39 -3.35 -6.43
C TYR A 44 -3.72 -3.61 -5.07
N VAL A 45 -2.54 -3.00 -4.86
CA VAL A 45 -1.77 -3.15 -3.62
C VAL A 45 -2.59 -2.76 -2.37
N HIS A 46 -3.36 -1.69 -2.43
CA HIS A 46 -4.20 -1.27 -1.32
C HIS A 46 -5.35 -2.25 -1.01
N HIS A 47 -5.89 -2.94 -2.01
CA HIS A 47 -6.85 -4.03 -1.77
C HIS A 47 -6.20 -5.22 -1.05
N LEU A 48 -4.93 -5.52 -1.37
CA LEU A 48 -4.19 -6.57 -0.69
C LEU A 48 -3.93 -6.17 0.77
N LEU A 49 -3.52 -4.93 1.02
CA LEU A 49 -3.34 -4.38 2.37
C LEU A 49 -4.63 -4.51 3.19
N GLU A 50 -5.77 -4.08 2.63
CA GLU A 50 -7.08 -4.14 3.29
C GLU A 50 -7.49 -5.58 3.63
N LYS A 51 -7.33 -6.52 2.68
CA LYS A 51 -7.66 -7.94 2.89
C LYS A 51 -6.80 -8.63 3.95
N GLN A 52 -5.58 -8.18 4.13
CA GLN A 52 -4.60 -8.77 5.05
C GLN A 52 -4.31 -7.85 6.23
N MET A 53 -5.27 -7.02 6.62
CA MET A 53 -5.09 -6.03 7.68
C MET A 53 -4.65 -6.67 8.99
N ASP A 54 -5.18 -7.83 9.36
CA ASP A 54 -4.78 -8.58 10.56
C ASP A 54 -3.28 -8.90 10.60
N THR A 55 -2.66 -9.06 9.42
CA THR A 55 -1.21 -9.29 9.28
C THR A 55 -0.42 -7.98 9.29
N PHE A 56 -0.93 -6.96 8.61
CA PHE A 56 -0.20 -5.71 8.41
C PHE A 56 -0.36 -4.72 9.57
N ASP A 57 -1.49 -4.70 10.27
CA ASP A 57 -1.73 -3.78 11.38
C ASP A 57 -0.65 -3.88 12.48
N PRO A 58 -0.28 -5.05 13.00
CA PRO A 58 0.79 -5.16 13.99
C PRO A 58 2.14 -4.65 13.49
N LEU A 59 2.43 -4.82 12.20
CA LEU A 59 3.65 -4.31 11.58
C LEU A 59 3.62 -2.79 11.44
N LEU A 60 2.54 -2.24 10.92
CA LEU A 60 2.40 -0.81 10.69
C LEU A 60 2.24 -0.02 11.99
N SER A 61 1.63 -0.61 13.00
CA SER A 61 1.52 -0.01 14.34
C SER A 61 2.84 -0.01 15.13
N ASN A 62 3.84 -0.77 14.69
CA ASN A 62 5.15 -0.78 15.35
C ASN A 62 5.90 0.54 15.06
N PRO A 63 6.37 1.27 16.11
CA PRO A 63 7.04 2.56 15.94
C PRO A 63 8.38 2.48 15.20
N ARG A 64 8.96 1.29 15.05
CA ARG A 64 10.21 1.06 14.30
C ARG A 64 9.98 0.80 12.81
N THR A 65 8.74 0.66 12.37
CA THR A 65 8.44 0.40 10.95
C THR A 65 8.63 1.65 10.11
N LEU A 66 9.31 1.48 8.99
CA LEU A 66 9.44 2.47 7.93
C LEU A 66 8.61 2.03 6.73
N LEU A 67 7.93 2.96 6.09
CA LEU A 67 7.11 2.73 4.91
C LEU A 67 7.77 3.38 3.69
N TYR A 68 8.00 2.60 2.65
CA TYR A 68 8.47 3.08 1.36
C TYR A 68 7.40 2.83 0.30
N ILE A 69 6.94 3.88 -0.37
CA ILE A 69 5.97 3.81 -1.45
C ILE A 69 6.63 4.31 -2.73
N CYS A 70 6.83 3.39 -3.67
CA CYS A 70 7.38 3.71 -4.99
C CYS A 70 6.41 3.26 -6.08
N GLY A 71 6.09 4.14 -7.04
CA GLY A 71 5.24 3.80 -8.17
C GLY A 71 4.24 4.88 -8.57
N LEU A 72 3.03 4.48 -8.93
CA LEU A 72 1.99 5.40 -9.40
C LEU A 72 1.31 6.17 -8.26
N ALA A 73 1.00 7.44 -8.50
CA ALA A 73 0.29 8.29 -7.54
C ALA A 73 -1.06 7.73 -7.09
N GLY A 74 -1.76 7.00 -7.97
CA GLY A 74 -3.00 6.31 -7.60
C GLY A 74 -2.80 5.19 -6.57
N MET A 75 -1.66 4.49 -6.60
CA MET A 75 -1.31 3.50 -5.57
C MET A 75 -1.08 4.17 -4.21
N GLN A 76 -0.34 5.27 -4.18
CA GLN A 76 -0.15 6.06 -2.96
C GLN A 76 -1.48 6.51 -2.36
N SER A 77 -2.37 7.06 -3.20
CA SER A 77 -3.69 7.52 -2.75
C SER A 77 -4.49 6.38 -2.12
N GLY A 78 -4.58 5.22 -2.79
CA GLY A 78 -5.30 4.06 -2.27
C GLY A 78 -4.71 3.53 -0.96
N LEU A 79 -3.38 3.49 -0.83
CA LEU A 79 -2.73 3.07 0.42
C LEU A 79 -3.05 4.04 1.57
N PHE A 80 -2.96 5.35 1.37
CA PHE A 80 -3.29 6.33 2.40
C PHE A 80 -4.77 6.31 2.78
N GLN A 81 -5.69 6.09 1.83
CA GLN A 81 -7.10 5.90 2.12
C GLN A 81 -7.33 4.70 3.05
N VAL A 82 -6.78 3.53 2.73
CA VAL A 82 -6.91 2.32 3.56
C VAL A 82 -6.28 2.54 4.94
N MET A 83 -5.08 3.11 5.00
CA MET A 83 -4.42 3.39 6.28
C MET A 83 -5.22 4.35 7.16
N ALA A 84 -5.83 5.40 6.58
CA ALA A 84 -6.68 6.33 7.30
C ALA A 84 -7.98 5.67 7.78
N GLN A 85 -8.63 4.86 6.95
CA GLN A 85 -9.86 4.11 7.31
C GLN A 85 -9.64 3.17 8.49
N HIS A 86 -8.48 2.55 8.59
CA HIS A 86 -8.12 1.62 9.66
C HIS A 86 -7.38 2.28 10.85
N ASN A 87 -7.23 3.61 10.84
CA ASN A 87 -6.53 4.37 11.88
C ASN A 87 -5.07 3.94 12.12
N ILE A 88 -4.39 3.47 11.07
CA ILE A 88 -2.98 3.07 11.09
C ILE A 88 -2.06 4.08 10.38
N GLY A 89 -2.60 5.23 9.98
CA GLY A 89 -1.85 6.31 9.33
C GLY A 89 -0.97 7.13 10.26
N ASP A 90 -1.26 7.09 11.56
CA ASP A 90 -0.54 7.84 12.57
C ASP A 90 0.96 7.47 12.57
N GLY A 91 1.80 8.51 12.55
CA GLY A 91 3.24 8.35 12.45
C GLY A 91 3.79 8.19 11.02
N TYR A 92 2.95 8.02 10.00
CA TYR A 92 3.36 7.96 8.59
C TYR A 92 3.00 9.23 7.82
N PHE A 93 1.85 9.81 8.11
CA PHE A 93 1.40 11.06 7.51
C PHE A 93 0.48 11.85 8.44
N THR A 94 0.33 13.12 8.11
CA THR A 94 -0.64 14.03 8.75
C THR A 94 -1.58 14.58 7.70
N LEU A 95 -2.81 14.90 8.09
CA LEU A 95 -3.83 15.49 7.24
C LEU A 95 -3.88 17.00 7.48
N LYS A 96 -3.99 17.77 6.41
CA LYS A 96 -4.36 19.20 6.50
C LYS A 96 -5.87 19.31 6.75
N ASP A 97 -6.29 20.38 7.42
CA ASP A 97 -7.66 20.61 7.86
C ASP A 97 -8.73 20.33 6.80
N GLN A 98 -8.47 20.72 5.55
CA GLN A 98 -9.39 20.51 4.43
C GLN A 98 -9.67 19.04 4.11
N LEU A 99 -8.74 18.14 4.42
CA LEU A 99 -8.87 16.70 4.15
C LEU A 99 -9.36 15.94 5.39
N ALA A 100 -9.10 16.47 6.56
CA ALA A 100 -9.51 15.85 7.83
C ALA A 100 -11.04 15.72 7.97
N ASP A 101 -11.79 16.63 7.35
CA ASP A 101 -13.26 16.65 7.39
C ASP A 101 -13.91 15.78 6.30
N ILE A 102 -13.13 15.17 5.41
CA ILE A 102 -13.61 14.32 4.31
C ILE A 102 -13.35 12.86 4.67
N ALA A 103 -14.36 12.00 4.50
CA ALA A 103 -14.18 10.56 4.70
C ALA A 103 -13.06 10.02 3.78
N PRO A 104 -12.14 9.19 4.28
CA PRO A 104 -11.02 8.69 3.47
C PRO A 104 -11.44 8.01 2.16
N SER A 105 -12.60 7.33 2.14
CA SER A 105 -13.18 6.73 0.93
C SER A 105 -13.47 7.73 -0.18
N ASP A 106 -13.68 8.99 0.18
CA ASP A 106 -14.11 10.05 -0.75
C ASP A 106 -12.94 10.94 -1.20
N TRP A 107 -11.72 10.64 -0.73
CA TRP A 107 -10.53 11.38 -1.16
C TRP A 107 -10.22 11.13 -2.63
N ASP A 108 -10.07 12.18 -3.40
CA ASP A 108 -9.51 12.10 -4.74
C ASP A 108 -7.97 12.26 -4.73
N LEU A 109 -7.35 11.90 -5.85
CA LEU A 109 -5.89 11.97 -6.02
C LEU A 109 -5.32 13.37 -5.77
N SER A 110 -6.04 14.42 -6.22
CA SER A 110 -5.64 15.81 -6.06
C SER A 110 -5.71 16.26 -4.61
N GLN A 111 -6.72 15.81 -3.88
CA GLN A 111 -6.89 16.06 -2.46
C GLN A 111 -5.78 15.39 -1.64
N VAL A 112 -5.49 14.12 -1.91
CA VAL A 112 -4.39 13.39 -1.24
C VAL A 112 -3.06 14.08 -1.49
N ARG A 113 -2.76 14.44 -2.73
CA ARG A 113 -1.51 15.11 -3.10
C ARG A 113 -1.30 16.45 -2.38
N ARG A 114 -2.37 17.19 -2.11
CA ARG A 114 -2.31 18.52 -1.47
C ARG A 114 -2.53 18.48 0.04
N GLY A 115 -3.31 17.51 0.49
CA GLY A 115 -3.81 17.43 1.86
C GLY A 115 -3.05 16.45 2.77
N VAL A 116 -2.27 15.52 2.21
CA VAL A 116 -1.45 14.59 2.97
C VAL A 116 -0.01 15.06 3.01
N LYS A 117 0.58 15.13 4.21
CA LYS A 117 2.00 15.39 4.41
C LYS A 117 2.64 14.18 5.10
N THR A 118 3.59 13.54 4.44
CA THR A 118 4.33 12.40 5.00
C THR A 118 5.30 12.82 6.11
N THR A 119 5.55 11.92 7.03
CA THR A 119 6.56 12.05 8.07
C THR A 119 7.88 11.43 7.62
N GLU A 120 8.90 11.50 8.47
CA GLU A 120 10.19 10.83 8.26
C GLU A 120 10.10 9.29 8.22
N ARG A 121 8.98 8.71 8.69
CA ARG A 121 8.73 7.26 8.64
C ARG A 121 8.07 6.81 7.33
N CYS A 122 7.70 7.73 6.45
CA CYS A 122 7.04 7.42 5.17
C CYS A 122 7.76 8.14 4.02
N MET A 123 8.51 7.38 3.24
CA MET A 123 9.20 7.84 2.04
C MET A 123 8.34 7.52 0.81
N VAL A 124 8.12 8.51 -0.03
CA VAL A 124 7.24 8.40 -1.20
C VAL A 124 7.96 8.89 -2.45
N GLU A 125 8.05 8.02 -3.45
CA GLU A 125 8.51 8.32 -4.80
C GLU A 125 7.44 7.89 -5.80
N VAL A 126 6.56 8.81 -6.18
CA VAL A 126 5.44 8.52 -7.09
C VAL A 126 5.42 9.47 -8.29
N TYR A 127 4.94 8.97 -9.42
CA TYR A 127 4.84 9.67 -10.70
C TYR A 127 3.47 9.49 -11.35
#